data_d54ab64ffa04e734c4a1c37ea430e541
#
_entry.id   d54ab64ffa04e734c4a1c37ea430e541
#
_cell.length_a   1.000
_cell.length_b   1.000
_cell.length_c   1.000
_cell.angle_alpha   90.00
_cell.angle_beta   90.00
_cell.angle_gamma   90.00
#
_symmetry.space_group_name_H-M   'P 1'
#
loop_
_entity.id
_entity.type
_entity.pdbx_description
1 polymer ?
#
loop_
_entity_poly.entity_id
_entity_poly.type
_entity_poly.pdbx_seq_one_letter_code
_entity_poly.pdbx_strand_id
1 'polypeptide(L)'
;MLEKDIKKVLFSQEDIVAKTKELGQQLTEDYAGKNPLLVCVLKGAVPFMAELIKHIDTHIEMDFMVVSSYGGGTVSSGEVKILKDVDTNVEGRDIIFIEDIIDTGRTLLYLRDMFKYRKANSVKIATLFDKPEGRVVDIEADYVCYDVPNEFIVGFGLDYDEKYRNLPSVSYTHLTLP
;
A
#
# COMPACT_ATOMS: atom_id res chain seq x y z
N MET A 1 21.14 3.95 -17.38
CA MET A 1 20.29 2.92 -16.80
C MET A 1 20.08 3.26 -15.33
N LEU A 2 18.94 2.91 -14.77
CA LEU A 2 18.49 3.33 -13.42
C LEU A 2 19.44 2.94 -12.28
N GLU A 3 20.20 1.85 -12.45
CA GLU A 3 21.17 1.38 -11.43
C GLU A 3 22.18 2.45 -11.00
N LYS A 4 22.50 3.41 -11.87
CA LYS A 4 23.43 4.50 -11.55
C LYS A 4 22.89 5.49 -10.52
N ASP A 5 21.56 5.53 -10.38
CA ASP A 5 20.89 6.42 -9.46
C ASP A 5 20.70 5.76 -8.07
N ILE A 6 21.00 4.47 -7.98
CA ILE A 6 20.82 3.68 -6.77
C ILE A 6 22.06 3.75 -5.89
N LYS A 7 21.88 4.20 -4.65
CA LYS A 7 22.93 4.23 -3.64
C LYS A 7 23.09 2.87 -2.94
N LYS A 8 21.97 2.25 -2.60
CA LYS A 8 21.97 0.98 -1.86
C LYS A 8 20.62 0.29 -2.06
N VAL A 9 20.65 -0.99 -2.40
CA VAL A 9 19.46 -1.85 -2.37
C VAL A 9 19.19 -2.23 -0.91
N LEU A 10 17.97 -2.00 -0.46
CA LEU A 10 17.48 -2.37 0.88
C LEU A 10 16.80 -3.72 0.89
N PHE A 11 15.92 -3.92 -0.08
CA PHE A 11 15.16 -5.16 -0.26
C PHE A 11 15.31 -5.60 -1.71
N SER A 12 15.82 -6.80 -1.92
CA SER A 12 15.89 -7.40 -3.25
C SER A 12 14.49 -7.81 -3.73
N GLN A 13 14.35 -8.04 -5.02
CA GLN A 13 13.10 -8.60 -5.56
C GLN A 13 12.75 -9.93 -4.91
N GLU A 14 13.74 -10.79 -4.71
CA GLU A 14 13.58 -12.11 -4.09
C GLU A 14 13.06 -11.99 -2.65
N ASP A 15 13.60 -11.05 -1.86
CA ASP A 15 13.15 -10.80 -0.48
C ASP A 15 11.68 -10.35 -0.47
N ILE A 16 11.33 -9.40 -1.35
CA ILE A 16 9.96 -8.87 -1.45
C ILE A 16 8.98 -9.97 -1.86
N VAL A 17 9.34 -10.78 -2.86
CA VAL A 17 8.48 -11.89 -3.34
C VAL A 17 8.29 -12.93 -2.23
N ALA A 18 9.36 -13.31 -1.52
CA ALA A 18 9.29 -14.27 -0.42
C ALA A 18 8.37 -13.78 0.71
N LYS A 19 8.49 -12.51 1.09
CA LYS A 19 7.67 -11.90 2.15
C LYS A 19 6.21 -11.75 1.72
N THR A 20 5.98 -11.37 0.48
CA THR A 20 4.64 -11.27 -0.11
C THR A 20 3.95 -12.63 -0.15
N LYS A 21 4.72 -13.70 -0.43
CA LYS A 21 4.20 -15.09 -0.37
C LYS A 21 3.76 -15.48 1.03
N GLU A 22 4.53 -15.14 2.07
CA GLU A 22 4.12 -15.39 3.46
C GLU A 22 2.80 -14.68 3.79
N LEU A 23 2.66 -13.42 3.39
CA LEU A 23 1.42 -12.67 3.57
C LEU A 23 0.25 -13.29 2.80
N GLY A 24 0.48 -13.74 1.56
CA GLY A 24 -0.55 -14.42 0.76
C GLY A 24 -1.07 -15.69 1.42
N GLN A 25 -0.19 -16.47 2.04
CA GLN A 25 -0.56 -17.66 2.82
C GLN A 25 -1.40 -17.29 4.04
N GLN A 26 -1.00 -16.25 4.78
CA GLN A 26 -1.75 -15.76 5.93
C GLN A 26 -3.16 -15.27 5.53
N LEU A 27 -3.27 -14.50 4.46
CA LEU A 27 -4.57 -14.04 3.95
C LEU A 27 -5.45 -15.21 3.47
N THR A 28 -4.85 -16.25 2.90
CA THR A 28 -5.57 -17.48 2.51
C THR A 28 -6.24 -18.12 3.71
N GLU A 29 -5.52 -18.25 4.83
CA GLU A 29 -6.04 -18.82 6.06
C GLU A 29 -7.10 -17.94 6.72
N ASP A 30 -6.82 -16.64 6.86
CA ASP A 30 -7.70 -15.68 7.55
C ASP A 30 -9.02 -15.46 6.81
N TYR A 31 -9.01 -15.58 5.48
CA TYR A 31 -10.17 -15.31 4.61
C TYR A 31 -10.73 -16.54 3.90
N ALA A 32 -10.38 -17.75 4.33
CA ALA A 32 -10.94 -18.96 3.77
C ALA A 32 -12.48 -18.94 3.77
N GLY A 33 -13.08 -19.04 2.58
CA GLY A 33 -14.54 -19.02 2.38
C GLY A 33 -15.22 -17.67 2.52
N LYS A 34 -14.48 -16.56 2.70
CA LYS A 34 -15.05 -15.22 2.94
C LYS A 34 -15.13 -14.32 1.70
N ASN A 35 -14.39 -14.61 0.64
CA ASN A 35 -14.33 -13.82 -0.58
C ASN A 35 -14.09 -12.32 -0.34
N PRO A 36 -12.96 -11.90 0.25
CA PRO A 36 -12.70 -10.50 0.55
C PRO A 36 -12.51 -9.68 -0.73
N LEU A 37 -12.83 -8.38 -0.64
CA LEU A 37 -12.54 -7.40 -1.66
C LEU A 37 -11.19 -6.73 -1.34
N LEU A 38 -10.20 -6.97 -2.18
CA LEU A 38 -8.90 -6.30 -2.11
C LEU A 38 -8.98 -4.99 -2.90
N VAL A 39 -8.74 -3.88 -2.24
CA VAL A 39 -8.76 -2.55 -2.85
C VAL A 39 -7.34 -2.02 -2.96
N CYS A 40 -6.84 -1.96 -4.18
CA CYS A 40 -5.51 -1.41 -4.48
C CYS A 40 -5.56 0.11 -4.52
N VAL A 41 -4.75 0.77 -3.72
CA VAL A 41 -4.60 2.22 -3.75
C VAL A 41 -3.51 2.60 -4.75
N LEU A 42 -3.94 3.09 -5.90
CA LEU A 42 -3.07 3.45 -7.02
C LEU A 42 -2.28 4.73 -6.70
N LYS A 43 -1.05 4.91 -7.27
CA LYS A 43 -0.39 4.04 -8.27
C LYS A 43 0.59 3.06 -7.63
N GLY A 44 1.19 3.43 -6.51
CA GLY A 44 2.35 2.77 -5.90
C GLY A 44 2.10 1.32 -5.49
N ALA A 45 0.89 0.99 -5.08
CA ALA A 45 0.55 -0.36 -4.63
C ALA A 45 0.40 -1.40 -5.76
N VAL A 46 0.47 -0.99 -7.05
CA VAL A 46 0.26 -1.90 -8.18
C VAL A 46 1.21 -3.11 -8.18
N PRO A 47 2.53 -2.95 -8.07
CA PRO A 47 3.43 -4.11 -8.07
C PRO A 47 3.18 -5.04 -6.89
N PHE A 48 2.94 -4.49 -5.70
CA PHE A 48 2.65 -5.27 -4.51
C PHE A 48 1.33 -6.06 -4.65
N MET A 49 0.27 -5.42 -5.10
CA MET A 49 -1.03 -6.08 -5.35
C MET A 49 -0.87 -7.21 -6.37
N ALA A 50 -0.19 -6.94 -7.49
CA ALA A 50 0.01 -7.92 -8.56
C ALA A 50 0.82 -9.14 -8.10
N GLU A 51 1.79 -8.94 -7.21
CA GLU A 51 2.54 -10.05 -6.62
C GLU A 51 1.71 -10.80 -5.59
N LEU A 52 1.06 -10.10 -4.66
CA LEU A 52 0.32 -10.67 -3.54
C LEU A 52 -0.80 -11.62 -3.97
N ILE A 53 -1.62 -11.21 -4.94
CA ILE A 53 -2.78 -11.98 -5.38
C ILE A 53 -2.43 -13.37 -5.94
N LYS A 54 -1.22 -13.54 -6.47
CA LYS A 54 -0.72 -14.83 -6.97
C LYS A 54 -0.48 -15.85 -5.86
N HIS A 55 -0.37 -15.41 -4.62
CA HIS A 55 -0.06 -16.22 -3.45
C HIS A 55 -1.27 -16.44 -2.53
N ILE A 56 -2.44 -15.94 -2.92
CA ILE A 56 -3.69 -16.15 -2.18
C ILE A 56 -4.48 -17.30 -2.83
N ASP A 57 -4.64 -18.40 -2.10
CA ASP A 57 -5.33 -19.61 -2.56
C ASP A 57 -6.76 -19.69 -1.97
N THR A 58 -7.53 -18.62 -2.15
CA THR A 58 -8.98 -18.56 -1.89
C THR A 58 -9.62 -17.54 -2.84
N HIS A 59 -10.94 -17.58 -2.96
CA HIS A 59 -11.63 -16.59 -3.80
C HIS A 59 -11.45 -15.19 -3.24
N ILE A 60 -11.07 -14.26 -4.11
CA ILE A 60 -10.98 -12.84 -3.85
C ILE A 60 -11.63 -12.06 -4.99
N GLU A 61 -12.05 -10.84 -4.69
CA GLU A 61 -12.36 -9.83 -5.71
C GLU A 61 -11.37 -8.68 -5.60
N MET A 62 -11.20 -7.94 -6.69
CA MET A 62 -10.28 -6.80 -6.74
C MET A 62 -11.01 -5.56 -7.19
N ASP A 63 -10.64 -4.42 -6.61
CA ASP A 63 -11.02 -3.10 -7.08
C ASP A 63 -9.88 -2.11 -6.86
N PHE A 64 -10.02 -0.90 -7.38
CA PHE A 64 -8.96 0.09 -7.42
C PHE A 64 -9.49 1.45 -6.99
N MET A 65 -8.67 2.21 -6.26
CA MET A 65 -8.95 3.59 -5.90
C MET A 65 -7.77 4.48 -6.30
N VAL A 66 -8.10 5.71 -6.67
CA VAL A 66 -7.11 6.79 -6.81
C VAL A 66 -7.48 7.87 -5.83
N VAL A 67 -6.56 8.15 -4.93
CA VAL A 67 -6.70 9.23 -3.94
C VAL A 67 -5.53 10.19 -4.05
N SER A 68 -5.76 11.46 -3.79
CA SER A 68 -4.71 12.47 -3.67
C SER A 68 -4.84 13.16 -2.32
N SER A 69 -3.70 13.40 -1.67
CA SER A 69 -3.65 14.36 -0.57
C SER A 69 -3.63 15.76 -1.16
N TYR A 70 -4.61 16.60 -0.81
CA TYR A 70 -4.67 17.98 -1.29
C TYR A 70 -3.58 18.82 -0.63
N GLY A 71 -2.70 19.40 -1.43
CA GLY A 71 -1.68 20.35 -0.98
C GLY A 71 -0.31 20.09 -1.60
N GLY A 72 -0.07 20.56 -2.83
CA GLY A 72 1.27 20.67 -3.43
C GLY A 72 2.14 21.78 -2.81
N GLY A 73 2.03 22.00 -1.49
CA GLY A 73 2.79 22.96 -0.71
C GLY A 73 3.25 22.35 0.60
N THR A 74 4.20 22.98 1.26
CA THR A 74 4.86 22.54 2.50
C THR A 74 3.94 22.35 3.71
N VAL A 75 2.64 22.60 3.57
CA VAL A 75 1.61 22.33 4.59
C VAL A 75 0.46 21.60 3.92
N SER A 76 0.40 20.29 4.07
CA SER A 76 -0.77 19.51 3.66
C SER A 76 -1.94 19.88 4.58
N SER A 77 -3.07 20.33 4.02
CA SER A 77 -4.31 20.58 4.77
C SER A 77 -4.90 19.30 5.40
N GLY A 78 -4.36 18.15 5.05
CA GLY A 78 -4.85 16.83 5.50
C GLY A 78 -6.12 16.38 4.78
N GLU A 79 -6.60 17.14 3.81
CA GLU A 79 -7.75 16.76 3.00
C GLU A 79 -7.38 15.67 2.00
N VAL A 80 -8.18 14.60 1.99
CA VAL A 80 -8.08 13.49 1.04
C VAL A 80 -9.14 13.68 -0.04
N LYS A 81 -8.70 13.74 -1.30
CA LYS A 81 -9.59 13.81 -2.46
C LYS A 81 -9.63 12.46 -3.17
N ILE A 82 -10.82 11.92 -3.36
CA ILE A 82 -11.02 10.70 -4.15
C ILE A 82 -11.14 11.10 -5.62
N LEU A 83 -10.20 10.63 -6.45
CA LEU A 83 -10.20 10.86 -7.90
C LEU A 83 -10.89 9.71 -8.63
N LYS A 84 -10.75 8.47 -8.14
CA LYS A 84 -11.50 7.31 -8.57
C LYS A 84 -11.90 6.50 -7.33
N ASP A 85 -13.19 6.27 -7.19
CA ASP A 85 -13.76 5.40 -6.16
C ASP A 85 -13.87 3.95 -6.65
N VAL A 86 -14.14 3.02 -5.75
CA VAL A 86 -14.46 1.64 -6.11
C VAL A 86 -15.78 1.56 -6.89
N ASP A 87 -15.84 0.64 -7.82
CA ASP A 87 -17.06 0.35 -8.57
C ASP A 87 -17.96 -0.65 -7.81
N THR A 88 -17.35 -1.45 -6.95
CA THR A 88 -18.01 -2.50 -6.16
C THR A 88 -18.79 -1.90 -4.99
N ASN A 89 -20.01 -2.39 -4.74
CA ASN A 89 -20.72 -2.09 -3.50
C ASN A 89 -20.03 -2.75 -2.32
N VAL A 90 -19.61 -1.94 -1.33
CA VAL A 90 -18.83 -2.40 -0.18
C VAL A 90 -19.67 -2.79 1.03
N GLU A 91 -20.99 -2.54 1.01
CA GLU A 91 -21.89 -2.90 2.11
C GLU A 91 -21.86 -4.42 2.39
N GLY A 92 -21.57 -4.77 3.64
CA GLY A 92 -21.49 -6.16 4.08
C GLY A 92 -20.23 -6.93 3.63
N ARG A 93 -19.30 -6.28 2.91
CA ARG A 93 -18.09 -6.91 2.40
C ARG A 93 -16.93 -6.83 3.41
N ASP A 94 -16.07 -7.83 3.38
CA ASP A 94 -14.77 -7.78 4.01
C ASP A 94 -13.78 -7.09 3.07
N ILE A 95 -13.22 -5.97 3.51
CA ILE A 95 -12.34 -5.11 2.71
C ILE A 95 -10.91 -5.23 3.21
N ILE A 96 -9.98 -5.35 2.28
CA ILE A 96 -8.55 -5.25 2.55
C ILE A 96 -7.96 -4.17 1.64
N PHE A 97 -7.56 -3.04 2.21
CA PHE A 97 -6.78 -2.04 1.48
C PHE A 97 -5.36 -2.55 1.28
N ILE A 98 -4.90 -2.50 0.04
CA ILE A 98 -3.53 -2.86 -0.34
C ILE A 98 -2.76 -1.58 -0.63
N GLU A 99 -1.69 -1.37 0.14
CA GLU A 99 -0.89 -0.16 0.11
C GLU A 99 0.60 -0.49 -0.07
N ASP A 100 1.33 0.35 -0.75
CA ASP A 100 2.79 0.20 -0.90
C ASP A 100 3.53 0.59 0.39
N ILE A 101 3.17 1.73 0.96
CA ILE A 101 3.79 2.25 2.18
C ILE A 101 2.79 3.06 3.00
N ILE A 102 2.84 2.88 4.32
CA ILE A 102 2.15 3.75 5.26
C ILE A 102 3.16 4.71 5.89
N ASP A 103 2.96 5.99 5.64
CA ASP A 103 3.76 7.08 6.22
C ASP A 103 2.94 7.80 7.30
N THR A 104 2.31 8.93 6.98
CA THR A 104 1.49 9.69 7.94
C THR A 104 0.24 8.95 8.42
N GLY A 105 -0.29 8.06 7.61
CA GLY A 105 -1.51 7.30 7.87
C GLY A 105 -2.82 8.03 7.58
N ARG A 106 -2.78 9.32 7.23
CA ARG A 106 -4.00 10.15 7.03
C ARG A 106 -4.93 9.60 5.97
N THR A 107 -4.39 9.22 4.83
CA THR A 107 -5.17 8.65 3.71
C THR A 107 -5.89 7.39 4.12
N LEU A 108 -5.20 6.46 4.75
CA LEU A 108 -5.77 5.18 5.15
C LEU A 108 -6.78 5.31 6.29
N LEU A 109 -6.55 6.22 7.23
CA LEU A 109 -7.53 6.53 8.27
C LEU A 109 -8.84 7.03 7.63
N TYR A 110 -8.75 7.97 6.71
CA TYR A 110 -9.90 8.50 5.98
C TYR A 110 -10.64 7.39 5.21
N LEU A 111 -9.92 6.57 4.45
CA LEU A 111 -10.50 5.47 3.67
C LEU A 111 -11.16 4.42 4.58
N ARG A 112 -10.50 4.03 5.67
CA ARG A 112 -11.07 3.09 6.64
C ARG A 112 -12.38 3.59 7.22
N ASP A 113 -12.42 4.83 7.65
CA ASP A 113 -13.60 5.41 8.28
C ASP A 113 -14.73 5.60 7.26
N MET A 114 -14.42 6.00 6.03
CA MET A 114 -15.38 6.09 4.93
C MET A 114 -16.01 4.74 4.59
N PHE A 115 -15.22 3.66 4.51
CA PHE A 115 -15.75 2.33 4.22
C PHE A 115 -16.56 1.74 5.38
N LYS A 116 -16.20 2.06 6.62
CA LYS A 116 -17.04 1.75 7.79
C LYS A 116 -18.38 2.49 7.72
N TYR A 117 -18.37 3.76 7.36
CA TYR A 117 -19.60 4.53 7.15
C TYR A 117 -20.47 3.94 6.02
N ARG A 118 -19.85 3.38 4.98
CA ARG A 118 -20.53 2.64 3.91
C ARG A 118 -20.97 1.23 4.32
N LYS A 119 -20.87 0.89 5.60
CA LYS A 119 -21.32 -0.39 6.19
C LYS A 119 -20.55 -1.61 5.67
N ALA A 120 -19.29 -1.50 5.35
CA ALA A 120 -18.43 -2.67 5.16
C ALA A 120 -18.47 -3.55 6.43
N ASN A 121 -18.43 -4.86 6.24
CA ASN A 121 -18.42 -5.82 7.35
C ASN A 121 -17.12 -5.73 8.17
N SER A 122 -16.00 -5.63 7.47
CA SER A 122 -14.68 -5.37 8.06
C SER A 122 -13.83 -4.54 7.13
N VAL A 123 -12.89 -3.77 7.69
CA VAL A 123 -11.91 -3.01 6.92
C VAL A 123 -10.55 -3.25 7.54
N LYS A 124 -9.69 -3.92 6.78
CA LYS A 124 -8.31 -4.24 7.13
C LYS A 124 -7.34 -3.55 6.18
N ILE A 125 -6.09 -3.42 6.58
CA ILE A 125 -5.02 -2.78 5.83
C ILE A 125 -3.85 -3.74 5.73
N ALA A 126 -3.39 -4.02 4.51
CA ALA A 126 -2.16 -4.75 4.23
C ALA A 126 -1.19 -3.83 3.50
N THR A 127 0.01 -3.69 4.02
CA THR A 127 1.04 -2.83 3.44
C THR A 127 2.35 -3.59 3.22
N LEU A 128 3.05 -3.23 2.15
CA LEU A 128 4.41 -3.76 1.91
C LEU A 128 5.39 -3.14 2.91
N PHE A 129 5.31 -1.82 3.11
CA PHE A 129 6.17 -1.09 4.03
C PHE A 129 5.37 -0.28 5.04
N ASP A 130 5.82 -0.27 6.28
CA ASP A 130 5.32 0.61 7.32
C ASP A 130 6.45 1.52 7.85
N LYS A 131 6.15 2.82 7.97
CA LYS A 131 7.01 3.82 8.62
C LYS A 131 6.34 4.30 9.91
N PRO A 132 6.46 3.57 11.01
CA PRO A 132 5.76 3.95 12.26
C PRO A 132 6.20 5.34 12.77
N GLU A 133 7.45 5.74 12.56
CA GLU A 133 7.97 7.07 12.95
C GLU A 133 7.35 8.23 12.15
N GLY A 134 6.81 7.96 10.95
CA GLY A 134 6.15 8.96 10.11
C GLY A 134 4.69 9.20 10.48
N ARG A 135 4.13 8.41 11.39
CA ARG A 135 2.71 8.44 11.73
C ARG A 135 2.32 9.74 12.44
N VAL A 136 1.24 10.38 11.97
CA VAL A 136 0.67 11.61 12.56
C VAL A 136 -0.78 11.43 13.02
N VAL A 137 -1.37 10.26 12.76
CA VAL A 137 -2.72 9.86 13.19
C VAL A 137 -2.70 8.47 13.77
N ASP A 138 -3.70 8.14 14.60
CA ASP A 138 -3.81 6.83 15.25
C ASP A 138 -4.37 5.79 14.26
N ILE A 139 -3.48 5.16 13.52
CA ILE A 139 -3.78 4.06 12.62
C ILE A 139 -2.60 3.09 12.55
N GLU A 140 -2.92 1.81 12.53
CA GLU A 140 -1.97 0.73 12.28
C GLU A 140 -2.47 -0.15 11.14
N ALA A 141 -1.54 -0.77 10.42
CA ALA A 141 -1.87 -1.81 9.46
C ALA A 141 -2.13 -3.13 10.20
N ASP A 142 -3.06 -3.92 9.66
CA ASP A 142 -3.35 -5.26 10.16
C ASP A 142 -2.30 -6.28 9.69
N TYR A 143 -1.73 -6.04 8.51
CA TYR A 143 -0.70 -6.88 7.88
C TYR A 143 0.43 -6.00 7.38
N VAL A 144 1.63 -6.25 7.85
CA VAL A 144 2.85 -5.50 7.48
C VAL A 144 3.90 -6.49 6.99
N CYS A 145 4.45 -6.25 5.80
CA CYS A 145 5.58 -7.04 5.32
C CYS A 145 6.90 -6.59 5.97
N TYR A 146 7.17 -5.29 5.96
CA TYR A 146 8.42 -4.74 6.52
C TYR A 146 8.17 -3.43 7.25
N ASP A 147 8.75 -3.28 8.44
CA ASP A 147 8.97 -1.98 9.06
C ASP A 147 10.22 -1.33 8.45
N VAL A 148 10.13 -0.06 8.12
CA VAL A 148 11.24 0.70 7.53
C VAL A 148 11.49 1.99 8.32
N PRO A 149 12.74 2.46 8.40
CA PRO A 149 13.06 3.72 9.05
C PRO A 149 12.44 4.90 8.29
N ASN A 150 12.36 6.07 8.95
CA ASN A 150 11.82 7.29 8.36
C ASN A 150 12.81 7.89 7.33
N GLU A 151 13.13 7.13 6.31
CA GLU A 151 14.00 7.51 5.20
C GLU A 151 13.23 7.42 3.88
N PHE A 152 13.74 8.10 2.86
CA PHE A 152 13.13 8.08 1.54
C PHE A 152 13.62 6.87 0.73
N ILE A 153 12.68 6.06 0.27
CA ILE A 153 12.94 4.84 -0.50
C ILE A 153 12.15 4.85 -1.80
N VAL A 154 12.69 4.21 -2.84
CA VAL A 154 12.07 4.09 -4.17
C VAL A 154 12.12 2.65 -4.67
N GLY A 155 11.27 2.34 -5.62
CA GLY A 155 11.21 1.04 -6.29
C GLY A 155 10.03 0.20 -5.85
N PHE A 156 9.76 -0.84 -6.60
CA PHE A 156 8.61 -1.74 -6.42
C PHE A 156 7.28 -0.98 -6.23
N GLY A 157 7.05 0.03 -7.07
CA GLY A 157 5.90 0.92 -7.03
C GLY A 157 6.16 2.28 -6.38
N LEU A 158 7.08 2.37 -5.43
CA LEU A 158 7.47 3.63 -4.78
C LEU A 158 8.22 4.52 -5.76
N ASP A 159 7.92 5.82 -5.74
CA ASP A 159 8.46 6.78 -6.71
C ASP A 159 9.22 7.95 -6.08
N TYR A 160 9.97 8.61 -6.95
CA TYR A 160 10.40 9.99 -6.83
C TYR A 160 10.07 10.73 -8.12
N ASP A 161 9.21 11.72 -8.06
CA ASP A 161 8.75 12.50 -9.23
C ASP A 161 8.25 11.60 -10.37
N GLU A 162 7.36 10.67 -10.06
CA GLU A 162 6.80 9.64 -10.95
C GLU A 162 7.82 8.65 -11.56
N LYS A 163 9.07 8.68 -11.12
CA LYS A 163 10.15 7.80 -11.59
C LYS A 163 10.44 6.69 -10.59
N TYR A 164 11.13 5.65 -11.03
CA TYR A 164 11.62 4.51 -10.24
C TYR A 164 10.57 3.49 -9.79
N ARG A 165 9.28 3.68 -10.04
CA ARG A 165 8.25 2.68 -9.71
C ARG A 165 8.52 1.31 -10.32
N ASN A 166 9.20 1.27 -11.47
CA ASN A 166 9.53 0.07 -12.23
C ASN A 166 10.81 -0.64 -11.80
N LEU A 167 11.50 -0.18 -10.76
CA LEU A 167 12.60 -0.95 -10.18
C LEU A 167 12.05 -2.22 -9.51
N PRO A 168 12.67 -3.39 -9.73
CA PRO A 168 12.21 -4.63 -9.11
C PRO A 168 12.55 -4.75 -7.62
N SER A 169 13.49 -3.93 -7.16
CA SER A 169 13.95 -3.84 -5.75
C SER A 169 13.50 -2.54 -5.11
N VAL A 170 13.66 -2.44 -3.79
CA VAL A 170 13.50 -1.18 -3.06
C VAL A 170 14.85 -0.69 -2.55
N SER A 171 15.12 0.59 -2.76
CA SER A 171 16.46 1.14 -2.66
C SER A 171 16.49 2.58 -2.17
N TYR A 172 17.62 2.99 -1.60
CA TYR A 172 17.99 4.40 -1.48
C TYR A 172 18.54 4.92 -2.79
N THR A 173 18.28 6.19 -3.10
CA THR A 173 18.84 6.88 -4.27
C THR A 173 19.97 7.83 -3.87
N HIS A 174 20.82 8.20 -4.84
CA HIS A 174 21.81 9.28 -4.69
C HIS A 174 21.17 10.68 -4.80
N LEU A 175 19.91 10.77 -5.19
CA LEU A 175 19.23 12.04 -5.38
C LEU A 175 19.13 12.76 -4.02
N THR A 176 19.59 14.00 -3.99
CA THR A 176 19.36 14.89 -2.87
C THR A 176 17.90 15.29 -2.92
N LEU A 177 17.14 14.80 -1.97
CA LEU A 177 15.73 15.14 -1.88
C LEU A 177 15.57 16.56 -1.35
N PRO A 178 14.55 17.31 -1.81
CA PRO A 178 14.25 18.64 -1.28
C PRO A 178 13.87 18.60 0.18
#